data_17f801b796ca8d652aab65807b40e10f
#
_entry.id   17f801b796ca8d652aab65807b40e10f
#
_cell.length_a   1.000
_cell.length_b   1.000
_cell.length_c   1.000
_cell.angle_alpha   90.00
_cell.angle_beta   90.00
_cell.angle_gamma   90.00
#
_symmetry.space_group_name_H-M   'P 1'
#
loop_
_entity.id
_entity.type
_entity.pdbx_description
1 polymer ?
#
loop_
_entity_poly.entity_id
_entity_poly.type
_entity_poly.pdbx_seq_one_letter_code
_entity_poly.pdbx_strand_id
1 'polypeptide(L)'
;MGELSGRVAIVTGSSSGIGERTAQRLSELGAAVVVNSANSVAAGEAVAAALPGESLYVQADIADAEQCRHLLDATIERFGHLDLLVNNAGWTTVVPHHDLDALTDEIFTKTFEVNVMGTWQLTKMAMPLLRESTDGHVVTITSIAGVRPVGSSIAYSMSKAALNQMTRLLAKSHGPVRFNAVAPGLVATPWTEDWDAQHKAVAAIAPLKRSATPDDCAEAVLALVRNRYVTGEVFVVDGGLTQLS
;
A
#
# COMPACT_ATOMS: atom_id res chain seq x y z
N MET A 1 -0.12 -12.47 -24.64
CA MET A 1 -0.54 -12.54 -23.24
C MET A 1 0.35 -11.58 -22.45
N GLY A 2 -0.21 -10.82 -21.51
CA GLY A 2 0.54 -9.92 -20.65
C GLY A 2 1.44 -10.69 -19.67
N GLU A 3 2.42 -10.00 -19.10
CA GLU A 3 3.41 -10.57 -18.15
C GLU A 3 2.75 -11.18 -16.88
N LEU A 4 1.62 -10.60 -16.43
CA LEU A 4 0.86 -11.04 -15.26
C LEU A 4 -0.47 -11.72 -15.62
N SER A 5 -0.62 -12.19 -16.88
CA SER A 5 -1.84 -12.90 -17.29
C SER A 5 -2.11 -14.11 -16.41
N GLY A 6 -3.37 -14.25 -15.97
CA GLY A 6 -3.81 -15.31 -15.08
C GLY A 6 -3.49 -15.08 -13.61
N ARG A 7 -2.96 -13.92 -13.22
CA ARG A 7 -2.78 -13.55 -11.81
C ARG A 7 -3.92 -12.68 -11.31
N VAL A 8 -4.27 -12.84 -10.06
CA VAL A 8 -5.29 -12.05 -9.35
C VAL A 8 -4.64 -11.23 -8.26
N ALA A 9 -4.89 -9.92 -8.27
CA ALA A 9 -4.35 -8.98 -7.31
C ALA A 9 -5.45 -8.23 -6.57
N ILE A 10 -5.35 -8.11 -5.25
CA ILE A 10 -6.12 -7.14 -4.47
C ILE A 10 -5.22 -5.92 -4.21
N VAL A 11 -5.74 -4.71 -4.45
CA VAL A 11 -5.07 -3.46 -4.08
C VAL A 11 -5.99 -2.67 -3.16
N THR A 12 -5.63 -2.56 -1.87
CA THR A 12 -6.46 -1.82 -0.91
C THR A 12 -6.25 -0.32 -1.03
N GLY A 13 -7.32 0.47 -0.79
CA GLY A 13 -7.25 1.94 -0.92
C GLY A 13 -6.91 2.39 -2.35
N SER A 14 -7.41 1.69 -3.36
CA SER A 14 -7.08 1.90 -4.77
C SER A 14 -8.09 2.75 -5.55
N SER A 15 -8.95 3.49 -4.85
CA SER A 15 -9.84 4.48 -5.47
C SER A 15 -9.12 5.78 -5.89
N SER A 16 -7.85 5.97 -5.51
CA SER A 16 -7.04 7.14 -5.87
C SER A 16 -5.55 6.90 -5.65
N GLY A 17 -4.71 7.81 -6.14
CA GLY A 17 -3.29 7.95 -5.80
C GLY A 17 -2.43 6.73 -6.12
N ILE A 18 -1.60 6.32 -5.16
CA ILE A 18 -0.65 5.19 -5.33
C ILE A 18 -1.41 3.89 -5.62
N GLY A 19 -2.50 3.64 -4.88
CA GLY A 19 -3.30 2.42 -5.05
C GLY A 19 -3.95 2.34 -6.42
N GLU A 20 -4.59 3.41 -6.88
CA GLU A 20 -5.17 3.51 -8.22
C GLU A 20 -4.11 3.25 -9.29
N ARG A 21 -2.96 3.95 -9.22
CA ARG A 21 -1.92 3.78 -10.23
C ARG A 21 -1.32 2.37 -10.21
N THR A 22 -1.18 1.77 -9.03
CA THR A 22 -0.74 0.37 -8.90
C THR A 22 -1.75 -0.59 -9.54
N ALA A 23 -3.05 -0.40 -9.30
CA ALA A 23 -4.11 -1.19 -9.92
C ALA A 23 -4.08 -1.09 -11.45
N GLN A 24 -3.94 0.13 -12.00
CA GLN A 24 -3.80 0.37 -13.43
C GLN A 24 -2.59 -0.37 -14.02
N ARG A 25 -1.42 -0.23 -13.41
CA ARG A 25 -0.17 -0.85 -13.90
C ARG A 25 -0.22 -2.38 -13.85
N LEU A 26 -0.80 -2.96 -12.80
CA LEU A 26 -1.00 -4.42 -12.72
C LEU A 26 -1.95 -4.91 -13.81
N SER A 27 -3.04 -4.19 -14.06
CA SER A 27 -4.02 -4.53 -15.09
C SER A 27 -3.44 -4.37 -16.51
N GLU A 28 -2.64 -3.32 -16.78
CA GLU A 28 -1.91 -3.11 -18.05
C GLU A 28 -0.98 -4.31 -18.37
N LEU A 29 -0.45 -4.98 -17.34
CA LEU A 29 0.37 -6.18 -17.46
C LEU A 29 -0.45 -7.48 -17.55
N GLY A 30 -1.78 -7.41 -17.48
CA GLY A 30 -2.70 -8.53 -17.69
C GLY A 30 -3.19 -9.22 -16.41
N ALA A 31 -2.93 -8.66 -15.22
CA ALA A 31 -3.53 -9.17 -14.00
C ALA A 31 -5.02 -8.81 -13.92
N ALA A 32 -5.83 -9.70 -13.36
CA ALA A 32 -7.15 -9.36 -12.84
C ALA A 32 -6.98 -8.60 -11.52
N VAL A 33 -7.70 -7.47 -11.35
CA VAL A 33 -7.47 -6.58 -10.21
C VAL A 33 -8.75 -6.31 -9.44
N VAL A 34 -8.70 -6.53 -8.14
CA VAL A 34 -9.73 -6.10 -7.19
C VAL A 34 -9.35 -4.72 -6.65
N VAL A 35 -10.17 -3.74 -7.01
CA VAL A 35 -10.10 -2.34 -6.52
C VAL A 35 -10.92 -2.25 -5.23
N ASN A 36 -10.37 -1.59 -4.22
CA ASN A 36 -11.02 -1.47 -2.92
C ASN A 36 -10.92 -0.04 -2.36
N SER A 37 -11.96 0.38 -1.68
CA SER A 37 -11.95 1.54 -0.78
C SER A 37 -12.96 1.37 0.36
N ALA A 38 -12.74 2.06 1.48
CA ALA A 38 -13.67 2.06 2.60
C ALA A 38 -14.90 2.95 2.32
N ASN A 39 -14.68 4.17 1.81
CA ASN A 39 -15.73 5.19 1.69
C ASN A 39 -15.90 5.76 0.28
N SER A 40 -14.88 5.69 -0.59
CA SER A 40 -14.87 6.34 -1.91
C SER A 40 -15.46 5.40 -2.98
N VAL A 41 -16.74 5.00 -2.83
CA VAL A 41 -17.40 3.98 -3.68
C VAL A 41 -17.36 4.39 -5.14
N ALA A 42 -17.94 5.56 -5.48
CA ALA A 42 -18.03 6.00 -6.88
C ALA A 42 -16.66 6.13 -7.57
N ALA A 43 -15.63 6.62 -6.84
CA ALA A 43 -14.27 6.69 -7.37
C ALA A 43 -13.67 5.29 -7.58
N GLY A 44 -13.89 4.38 -6.63
CA GLY A 44 -13.40 2.99 -6.76
C GLY A 44 -14.06 2.24 -7.92
N GLU A 45 -15.37 2.38 -8.10
CA GLU A 45 -16.10 1.83 -9.25
C GLU A 45 -15.59 2.40 -10.58
N ALA A 46 -15.36 3.72 -10.63
CA ALA A 46 -14.82 4.37 -11.82
C ALA A 46 -13.41 3.85 -12.16
N VAL A 47 -12.55 3.68 -11.15
CA VAL A 47 -11.22 3.08 -11.36
C VAL A 47 -11.36 1.65 -11.89
N ALA A 48 -12.17 0.79 -11.25
CA ALA A 48 -12.36 -0.58 -11.71
C ALA A 48 -12.87 -0.65 -13.16
N ALA A 49 -13.85 0.20 -13.51
CA ALA A 49 -14.41 0.26 -14.85
C ALA A 49 -13.41 0.74 -15.92
N ALA A 50 -12.41 1.54 -15.52
CA ALA A 50 -11.38 2.07 -16.42
C ALA A 50 -10.18 1.13 -16.63
N LEU A 51 -10.05 0.04 -15.85
CA LEU A 51 -8.95 -0.89 -16.00
C LEU A 51 -9.07 -1.68 -17.32
N PRO A 52 -7.96 -1.88 -18.06
CA PRO A 52 -8.00 -2.56 -19.36
C PRO A 52 -8.27 -4.08 -19.27
N GLY A 53 -8.01 -4.70 -18.12
CA GLY A 53 -8.20 -6.11 -17.85
C GLY A 53 -9.44 -6.42 -17.02
N GLU A 54 -9.58 -7.67 -16.59
CA GLU A 54 -10.64 -8.07 -15.66
C GLU A 54 -10.49 -7.34 -14.32
N SER A 55 -11.60 -6.85 -13.82
CA SER A 55 -11.61 -6.07 -12.56
C SER A 55 -12.88 -6.34 -11.74
N LEU A 56 -12.79 -6.02 -10.46
CA LEU A 56 -13.90 -6.01 -9.52
C LEU A 56 -13.69 -4.85 -8.55
N TYR A 57 -14.75 -4.10 -8.23
CA TYR A 57 -14.73 -3.17 -7.11
C TYR A 57 -15.40 -3.81 -5.90
N VAL A 58 -14.76 -3.72 -4.73
CA VAL A 58 -15.34 -4.18 -3.46
C VAL A 58 -15.15 -3.09 -2.41
N GLN A 59 -16.28 -2.58 -1.89
CA GLN A 59 -16.23 -1.68 -0.73
C GLN A 59 -15.90 -2.49 0.51
N ALA A 60 -14.81 -2.13 1.20
CA ALA A 60 -14.46 -2.71 2.50
C ALA A 60 -13.52 -1.80 3.26
N ASP A 61 -13.79 -1.57 4.54
CA ASP A 61 -12.86 -0.96 5.48
C ASP A 61 -11.94 -2.06 6.05
N ILE A 62 -10.64 -1.94 5.80
CA ILE A 62 -9.68 -2.94 6.29
C ILE A 62 -9.52 -2.96 7.81
N ALA A 63 -9.98 -1.92 8.52
CA ALA A 63 -10.04 -1.92 9.99
C ALA A 63 -11.13 -2.83 10.53
N ASP A 64 -12.09 -3.25 9.69
CA ASP A 64 -13.19 -4.16 10.03
C ASP A 64 -12.90 -5.58 9.53
N ALA A 65 -12.87 -6.53 10.45
CA ALA A 65 -12.55 -7.92 10.15
C ALA A 65 -13.60 -8.63 9.26
N GLU A 66 -14.89 -8.27 9.38
CA GLU A 66 -15.94 -8.85 8.57
C GLU A 66 -15.88 -8.33 7.14
N GLN A 67 -15.58 -7.03 6.98
CA GLN A 67 -15.38 -6.43 5.66
C GLN A 67 -14.10 -6.94 5.00
N CYS A 68 -13.02 -7.20 5.76
CA CYS A 68 -11.84 -7.90 5.23
C CYS A 68 -12.20 -9.29 4.68
N ARG A 69 -13.04 -10.05 5.39
CA ARG A 69 -13.51 -11.36 4.93
C ARG A 69 -14.33 -11.22 3.67
N HIS A 70 -15.28 -10.29 3.64
CA HIS A 70 -16.10 -10.01 2.45
C HIS A 70 -15.24 -9.68 1.22
N LEU A 71 -14.19 -8.87 1.38
CA LEU A 71 -13.24 -8.54 0.30
C LEU A 71 -12.57 -9.80 -0.28
N LEU A 72 -12.11 -10.70 0.58
CA LEU A 72 -11.49 -11.95 0.16
C LEU A 72 -12.50 -12.90 -0.48
N ASP A 73 -13.67 -13.08 0.12
CA ASP A 73 -14.73 -13.97 -0.39
C ASP A 73 -15.21 -13.53 -1.77
N ALA A 74 -15.47 -12.22 -1.97
CA ALA A 74 -15.82 -11.67 -3.27
C ALA A 74 -14.72 -11.86 -4.33
N THR A 75 -13.45 -11.78 -3.91
CA THR A 75 -12.30 -12.04 -4.78
C THR A 75 -12.30 -13.50 -5.25
N ILE A 76 -12.47 -14.45 -4.34
CA ILE A 76 -12.49 -15.88 -4.63
C ILE A 76 -13.72 -16.26 -5.45
N GLU A 77 -14.88 -15.72 -5.11
CA GLU A 77 -16.12 -15.96 -5.89
C GLU A 77 -15.95 -15.51 -7.36
N ARG A 78 -15.30 -14.38 -7.60
CA ARG A 78 -15.16 -13.82 -8.94
C ARG A 78 -14.01 -14.43 -9.75
N PHE A 79 -12.87 -14.74 -9.11
CA PHE A 79 -11.64 -15.11 -9.81
C PHE A 79 -11.07 -16.47 -9.43
N GLY A 80 -11.55 -17.08 -8.35
CA GLY A 80 -11.18 -18.43 -7.92
C GLY A 80 -9.87 -18.53 -7.11
N HIS A 81 -9.02 -17.52 -7.10
CA HIS A 81 -7.73 -17.54 -6.40
C HIS A 81 -7.22 -16.13 -6.07
N LEU A 82 -6.10 -16.06 -5.33
CA LEU A 82 -5.39 -14.80 -5.02
C LEU A 82 -3.88 -15.03 -5.08
N ASP A 83 -3.17 -14.20 -5.86
CA ASP A 83 -1.71 -14.27 -6.01
C ASP A 83 -0.98 -13.09 -5.37
N LEU A 84 -1.59 -11.91 -5.38
CA LEU A 84 -0.95 -10.69 -4.91
C LEU A 84 -1.89 -9.88 -4.03
N LEU A 85 -1.41 -9.53 -2.83
CA LEU A 85 -2.06 -8.55 -1.97
C LEU A 85 -1.19 -7.30 -1.86
N VAL A 86 -1.69 -6.16 -2.36
CA VAL A 86 -1.06 -4.86 -2.16
C VAL A 86 -1.80 -4.12 -1.04
N ASN A 87 -1.20 -4.11 0.15
CA ASN A 87 -1.67 -3.33 1.30
C ASN A 87 -1.27 -1.87 1.11
N ASN A 88 -2.15 -1.07 0.50
CA ASN A 88 -1.92 0.35 0.26
C ASN A 88 -2.83 1.26 1.10
N ALA A 89 -4.01 0.79 1.51
CA ALA A 89 -4.89 1.56 2.38
C ALA A 89 -4.18 2.04 3.64
N GLY A 90 -4.47 3.26 4.06
CA GLY A 90 -3.89 3.85 5.25
C GLY A 90 -4.61 5.13 5.65
N TRP A 91 -4.27 5.62 6.83
CA TRP A 91 -4.82 6.85 7.38
C TRP A 91 -3.74 7.67 8.08
N THR A 92 -3.88 8.99 8.02
CA THR A 92 -3.09 9.92 8.83
C THR A 92 -3.84 11.23 9.08
N THR A 93 -3.36 11.97 10.06
CA THR A 93 -3.60 13.40 10.21
C THR A 93 -2.27 14.10 10.52
N VAL A 94 -2.17 15.38 10.19
CA VAL A 94 -0.95 16.15 10.45
C VAL A 94 -0.98 16.63 11.88
N VAL A 95 -0.02 16.18 12.67
CA VAL A 95 0.24 16.65 14.05
C VAL A 95 1.73 16.94 14.17
N PRO A 96 2.14 18.19 14.44
CA PRO A 96 3.56 18.52 14.59
C PRO A 96 4.22 17.66 15.67
N HIS A 97 5.42 17.13 15.41
CA HIS A 97 6.09 16.20 16.32
C HIS A 97 6.45 16.79 17.70
N HIS A 98 6.52 18.12 17.80
CA HIS A 98 6.80 18.82 19.07
C HIS A 98 5.54 19.07 19.91
N ASP A 99 4.35 18.88 19.35
CA ASP A 99 3.06 19.09 20.02
C ASP A 99 2.46 17.73 20.41
N LEU A 100 2.86 17.25 21.58
CA LEU A 100 2.39 15.95 22.08
C LEU A 100 0.93 16.01 22.54
N ASP A 101 0.44 17.15 22.99
CA ASP A 101 -0.95 17.29 23.45
C ASP A 101 -1.94 17.27 22.28
N ALA A 102 -1.54 17.76 21.11
CA ALA A 102 -2.34 17.68 19.89
C ALA A 102 -2.42 16.25 19.30
N LEU A 103 -1.51 15.36 19.67
CA LEU A 103 -1.57 13.95 19.31
C LEU A 103 -2.43 13.19 20.33
N THR A 104 -3.75 13.31 20.20
CA THR A 104 -4.70 12.67 21.13
C THR A 104 -4.69 11.15 21.02
N ASP A 105 -5.16 10.47 22.06
CA ASP A 105 -5.29 8.99 22.09
C ASP A 105 -6.18 8.47 20.96
N GLU A 106 -7.22 9.23 20.56
CA GLU A 106 -8.10 8.86 19.45
C GLU A 106 -7.36 8.89 18.11
N ILE A 107 -6.54 9.93 17.86
CA ILE A 107 -5.71 10.02 16.64
C ILE A 107 -4.71 8.87 16.62
N PHE A 108 -4.06 8.60 17.76
CA PHE A 108 -3.08 7.54 17.88
C PHE A 108 -3.72 6.17 17.61
N THR A 109 -4.81 5.88 18.30
CA THR A 109 -5.55 4.62 18.19
C THR A 109 -6.04 4.39 16.76
N LYS A 110 -6.72 5.37 16.17
CA LYS A 110 -7.21 5.28 14.79
C LYS A 110 -6.08 5.03 13.77
N THR A 111 -4.93 5.69 13.96
CA THR A 111 -3.76 5.48 13.10
C THR A 111 -3.31 4.01 13.13
N PHE A 112 -3.23 3.41 14.31
CA PHE A 112 -2.82 2.02 14.48
C PHE A 112 -3.91 1.03 14.04
N GLU A 113 -5.16 1.31 14.33
CA GLU A 113 -6.29 0.47 13.90
C GLU A 113 -6.31 0.31 12.38
N VAL A 114 -6.24 1.42 11.64
CA VAL A 114 -6.26 1.36 10.17
C VAL A 114 -4.93 0.83 9.63
N ASN A 115 -3.81 1.47 9.97
CA ASN A 115 -2.54 1.20 9.29
C ASN A 115 -1.92 -0.14 9.69
N VAL A 116 -2.00 -0.51 10.97
CA VAL A 116 -1.32 -1.71 11.50
C VAL A 116 -2.27 -2.87 11.63
N MET A 117 -3.35 -2.70 12.41
CA MET A 117 -4.27 -3.80 12.71
C MET A 117 -5.06 -4.23 11.47
N GLY A 118 -5.55 -3.27 10.66
CA GLY A 118 -6.26 -3.57 9.42
C GLY A 118 -5.36 -4.32 8.42
N THR A 119 -4.14 -3.81 8.20
CA THR A 119 -3.15 -4.47 7.34
C THR A 119 -2.80 -5.87 7.84
N TRP A 120 -2.62 -6.04 9.16
CA TRP A 120 -2.36 -7.34 9.80
C TRP A 120 -3.52 -8.31 9.59
N GLN A 121 -4.76 -7.89 9.89
CA GLN A 121 -5.95 -8.74 9.78
C GLN A 121 -6.16 -9.23 8.34
N LEU A 122 -6.14 -8.32 7.38
CA LEU A 122 -6.31 -8.69 5.98
C LEU A 122 -5.19 -9.62 5.49
N THR A 123 -3.93 -9.30 5.82
CA THR A 123 -2.79 -10.16 5.47
C THR A 123 -2.94 -11.55 6.07
N LYS A 124 -3.27 -11.65 7.37
CA LYS A 124 -3.50 -12.93 8.06
C LYS A 124 -4.60 -13.75 7.40
N MET A 125 -5.72 -13.13 7.07
CA MET A 125 -6.86 -13.80 6.43
C MET A 125 -6.54 -14.24 4.99
N ALA A 126 -5.73 -13.48 4.26
CA ALA A 126 -5.32 -13.81 2.90
C ALA A 126 -4.28 -14.94 2.83
N MET A 127 -3.59 -15.27 3.93
CA MET A 127 -2.49 -16.25 3.95
C MET A 127 -2.86 -17.64 3.40
N PRO A 128 -4.01 -18.25 3.73
CA PRO A 128 -4.38 -19.54 3.13
C PRO A 128 -4.42 -19.47 1.61
N LEU A 129 -5.05 -18.42 1.05
CA LEU A 129 -5.19 -18.21 -0.40
C LEU A 129 -3.84 -17.99 -1.08
N LEU A 130 -2.99 -17.13 -0.49
CA LEU A 130 -1.65 -16.85 -1.01
C LEU A 130 -0.72 -18.07 -0.98
N ARG A 131 -0.93 -19.01 -0.07
CA ARG A 131 -0.16 -20.27 -0.02
C ARG A 131 -0.54 -21.26 -1.12
N GLU A 132 -1.76 -21.16 -1.64
CA GLU A 132 -2.22 -21.98 -2.78
C GLU A 132 -1.69 -21.44 -4.11
N SER A 133 -1.27 -20.17 -4.15
CA SER A 133 -0.65 -19.59 -5.33
C SER A 133 0.77 -20.11 -5.54
N THR A 134 1.15 -20.31 -6.80
CA THR A 134 2.53 -20.69 -7.18
C THR A 134 3.55 -19.57 -6.98
N ASP A 135 3.09 -18.32 -6.75
CA ASP A 135 3.92 -17.12 -6.51
C ASP A 135 3.18 -16.12 -5.63
N GLY A 136 2.69 -16.59 -4.48
CA GLY A 136 1.98 -15.77 -3.51
C GLY A 136 2.86 -14.62 -3.00
N HIS A 137 2.34 -13.39 -3.03
CA HIS A 137 3.13 -12.22 -2.67
C HIS A 137 2.28 -11.16 -1.95
N VAL A 138 2.84 -10.57 -0.91
CA VAL A 138 2.30 -9.39 -0.22
C VAL A 138 3.26 -8.23 -0.39
N VAL A 139 2.78 -7.10 -0.92
CA VAL A 139 3.51 -5.83 -0.99
C VAL A 139 2.79 -4.81 -0.13
N THR A 140 3.48 -4.21 0.84
CA THR A 140 2.90 -3.21 1.74
C THR A 140 3.45 -1.82 1.42
N ILE A 141 2.57 -0.85 1.19
CA ILE A 141 2.95 0.56 1.03
C ILE A 141 3.16 1.16 2.42
N THR A 142 4.43 1.36 2.76
CA THR A 142 4.84 1.95 4.03
C THR A 142 5.16 3.45 3.86
N SER A 143 6.29 3.93 4.30
CA SER A 143 6.77 5.31 4.10
C SER A 143 8.22 5.42 4.56
N ILE A 144 8.95 6.42 4.05
CA ILE A 144 10.21 6.85 4.67
C ILE A 144 10.02 7.28 6.13
N ALA A 145 8.83 7.66 6.54
CA ALA A 145 8.49 7.94 7.93
C ALA A 145 8.69 6.73 8.85
N GLY A 146 8.61 5.51 8.32
CA GLY A 146 8.96 4.29 9.06
C GLY A 146 10.45 3.94 9.03
N VAL A 147 11.29 4.75 8.39
CA VAL A 147 12.73 4.54 8.21
C VAL A 147 13.55 5.67 8.83
N ARG A 148 13.01 6.90 8.83
CA ARG A 148 13.64 8.12 9.35
C ARG A 148 12.65 8.87 10.25
N PRO A 149 13.11 9.73 11.17
CA PRO A 149 12.25 10.50 12.08
C PRO A 149 11.58 11.68 11.35
N VAL A 150 10.72 11.38 10.40
CA VAL A 150 9.91 12.31 9.61
C VAL A 150 8.47 11.83 9.55
N GLY A 151 7.57 12.58 8.91
CA GLY A 151 6.19 12.16 8.68
C GLY A 151 5.17 13.13 9.22
N SER A 152 3.90 12.85 8.94
CA SER A 152 2.75 13.70 9.28
C SER A 152 2.44 13.75 10.78
N SER A 153 2.77 12.67 11.52
CA SER A 153 2.65 12.60 12.97
C SER A 153 3.55 11.50 13.53
N ILE A 154 3.81 11.52 14.84
CA ILE A 154 4.55 10.46 15.55
C ILE A 154 3.82 9.12 15.39
N ALA A 155 2.48 9.08 15.58
CA ALA A 155 1.69 7.87 15.44
C ALA A 155 1.81 7.27 14.03
N TYR A 156 1.74 8.11 12.99
CA TYR A 156 1.93 7.67 11.60
C TYR A 156 3.32 7.04 11.38
N SER A 157 4.37 7.72 11.83
CA SER A 157 5.75 7.23 11.68
C SER A 157 5.94 5.90 12.39
N MET A 158 5.43 5.77 13.63
CA MET A 158 5.44 4.52 14.38
C MET A 158 4.67 3.41 13.66
N SER A 159 3.48 3.71 13.11
CA SER A 159 2.68 2.73 12.36
C SER A 159 3.41 2.20 11.14
N LYS A 160 4.09 3.08 10.39
CA LYS A 160 4.87 2.68 9.19
C LYS A 160 6.14 1.91 9.55
N ALA A 161 6.77 2.21 10.67
CA ALA A 161 7.88 1.41 11.22
C ALA A 161 7.42 0.00 11.64
N ALA A 162 6.25 -0.10 12.27
CA ALA A 162 5.65 -1.38 12.62
C ALA A 162 5.39 -2.26 11.37
N LEU A 163 4.87 -1.67 10.29
CA LEU A 163 4.67 -2.37 9.01
C LEU A 163 5.99 -2.83 8.36
N ASN A 164 7.05 -2.02 8.44
CA ASN A 164 8.38 -2.42 7.96
C ASN A 164 8.89 -3.65 8.72
N GLN A 165 8.71 -3.67 10.03
CA GLN A 165 9.12 -4.82 10.86
C GLN A 165 8.21 -6.04 10.61
N MET A 166 6.90 -5.86 10.47
CA MET A 166 5.95 -6.91 10.12
C MET A 166 6.35 -7.59 8.81
N THR A 167 6.69 -6.82 7.78
CA THR A 167 7.16 -7.33 6.49
C THR A 167 8.35 -8.28 6.65
N ARG A 168 9.36 -7.89 7.42
CA ARG A 168 10.57 -8.72 7.66
C ARG A 168 10.26 -9.99 8.43
N LEU A 169 9.40 -9.90 9.47
CA LEU A 169 9.02 -11.05 10.29
C LEU A 169 8.22 -12.07 9.47
N LEU A 170 7.27 -11.62 8.66
CA LEU A 170 6.47 -12.49 7.81
C LEU A 170 7.32 -13.13 6.70
N ALA A 171 8.23 -12.38 6.08
CA ALA A 171 9.15 -12.92 5.08
C ALA A 171 10.03 -14.03 5.65
N LYS A 172 10.52 -13.87 6.90
CA LYS A 172 11.35 -14.87 7.58
C LYS A 172 10.58 -16.15 7.90
N SER A 173 9.27 -16.06 8.21
CA SER A 173 8.52 -17.14 8.85
C SER A 173 7.49 -17.82 7.96
N HIS A 174 7.13 -17.24 6.81
CA HIS A 174 5.99 -17.69 6.00
C HIS A 174 6.31 -17.98 4.53
N GLY A 175 7.58 -18.22 4.19
CA GLY A 175 7.90 -18.72 2.85
C GLY A 175 7.12 -20.01 2.52
N PRO A 176 6.80 -20.29 1.25
CA PRO A 176 7.30 -19.58 0.06
C PRO A 176 6.57 -18.27 -0.31
N VAL A 177 5.51 -17.87 0.41
CA VAL A 177 4.88 -16.56 0.21
C VAL A 177 5.91 -15.46 0.47
N ARG A 178 6.05 -14.52 -0.47
CA ARG A 178 6.97 -13.40 -0.36
C ARG A 178 6.31 -12.20 0.31
N PHE A 179 7.07 -11.45 1.08
CA PHE A 179 6.62 -10.23 1.75
C PHE A 179 7.63 -9.12 1.53
N ASN A 180 7.22 -8.04 0.91
CA ASN A 180 8.05 -6.87 0.70
C ASN A 180 7.27 -5.59 1.01
N ALA A 181 7.98 -4.49 1.16
CA ALA A 181 7.40 -3.18 1.35
C ALA A 181 7.98 -2.17 0.36
N VAL A 182 7.19 -1.22 -0.06
CA VAL A 182 7.62 0.01 -0.71
C VAL A 182 7.49 1.13 0.31
N ALA A 183 8.56 1.91 0.50
CA ALA A 183 8.62 3.03 1.44
C ALA A 183 8.78 4.36 0.66
N PRO A 184 7.68 4.99 0.21
CA PRO A 184 7.73 6.24 -0.52
C PRO A 184 8.18 7.42 0.34
N GLY A 185 8.79 8.41 -0.32
CA GLY A 185 8.90 9.78 0.18
C GLY A 185 7.56 10.51 0.07
N LEU A 186 7.62 11.84 -0.10
CA LEU A 186 6.42 12.62 -0.38
C LEU A 186 5.96 12.34 -1.82
N VAL A 187 4.69 11.96 -1.99
CA VAL A 187 4.09 11.59 -3.27
C VAL A 187 2.98 12.59 -3.61
N ALA A 188 2.98 13.11 -4.83
CA ALA A 188 1.94 14.02 -5.34
C ALA A 188 0.66 13.20 -5.66
N THR A 189 -0.26 13.18 -4.71
CA THR A 189 -1.54 12.47 -4.74
C THR A 189 -2.66 13.37 -4.23
N PRO A 190 -3.94 13.02 -4.45
CA PRO A 190 -5.06 13.74 -3.82
C PRO A 190 -4.93 13.83 -2.28
N TRP A 191 -4.28 12.87 -1.64
CA TRP A 191 -4.02 12.90 -0.19
C TRP A 191 -3.09 14.04 0.26
N THR A 192 -2.24 14.54 -0.63
CA THR A 192 -1.25 15.59 -0.34
C THR A 192 -1.45 16.83 -1.20
N GLU A 193 -2.66 17.02 -1.78
CA GLU A 193 -2.94 18.15 -2.67
C GLU A 193 -2.79 19.51 -1.99
N ASP A 194 -3.12 19.61 -0.70
CA ASP A 194 -2.97 20.83 0.10
C ASP A 194 -1.54 21.03 0.67
N TRP A 195 -0.56 20.16 0.32
CA TRP A 195 0.79 20.19 0.90
C TRP A 195 1.82 20.88 -0.01
N ASP A 196 1.43 21.94 -0.67
CA ASP A 196 2.30 22.71 -1.59
C ASP A 196 3.64 23.11 -0.98
N ALA A 197 3.65 23.59 0.27
CA ALA A 197 4.86 24.00 0.96
C ALA A 197 5.83 22.82 1.17
N GLN A 198 5.29 21.65 1.53
CA GLN A 198 6.06 20.42 1.72
C GLN A 198 6.61 19.91 0.39
N HIS A 199 5.81 19.94 -0.69
CA HIS A 199 6.27 19.57 -2.03
C HIS A 199 7.42 20.46 -2.51
N LYS A 200 7.31 21.78 -2.31
CA LYS A 200 8.38 22.74 -2.62
C LYS A 200 9.63 22.49 -1.80
N ALA A 201 9.47 22.23 -0.49
CA ALA A 201 10.59 21.92 0.40
C ALA A 201 11.32 20.64 -0.03
N VAL A 202 10.58 19.57 -0.34
CA VAL A 202 11.16 18.31 -0.85
C VAL A 202 11.88 18.56 -2.17
N ALA A 203 11.28 19.27 -3.12
CA ALA A 203 11.91 19.58 -4.41
C ALA A 203 13.20 20.41 -4.27
N ALA A 204 13.28 21.26 -3.25
CA ALA A 204 14.48 22.05 -2.99
C ALA A 204 15.67 21.19 -2.51
N ILE A 205 15.41 20.19 -1.66
CA ILE A 205 16.49 19.43 -0.99
C ILE A 205 16.72 18.06 -1.63
N ALA A 206 15.68 17.34 -2.06
CA ALA A 206 15.83 15.99 -2.63
C ALA A 206 16.81 15.97 -3.80
N PRO A 207 17.71 14.98 -3.90
CA PRO A 207 18.64 14.84 -5.02
C PRO A 207 17.96 14.87 -6.39
N LEU A 208 16.79 14.23 -6.56
CA LEU A 208 16.04 14.21 -7.82
C LEU A 208 15.13 15.45 -8.02
N LYS A 209 15.20 16.46 -7.14
CA LYS A 209 14.55 17.77 -7.27
C LYS A 209 13.04 17.76 -7.52
N ARG A 210 12.35 16.74 -7.06
CA ARG A 210 10.89 16.63 -7.12
C ARG A 210 10.35 15.70 -6.04
N SER A 211 9.07 15.83 -5.74
CA SER A 211 8.32 14.78 -5.05
C SER A 211 8.13 13.58 -5.99
N ALA A 212 7.86 12.41 -5.41
CA ALA A 212 7.48 11.24 -6.18
C ALA A 212 6.08 11.42 -6.80
N THR A 213 5.82 10.68 -7.85
CA THR A 213 4.49 10.51 -8.44
C THR A 213 3.91 9.15 -8.03
N PRO A 214 2.59 8.93 -8.15
CA PRO A 214 2.01 7.60 -7.97
C PRO A 214 2.66 6.53 -8.86
N ASP A 215 3.09 6.91 -10.07
CA ASP A 215 3.75 6.00 -11.01
C ASP A 215 5.14 5.54 -10.51
N ASP A 216 5.93 6.43 -9.90
CA ASP A 216 7.21 6.03 -9.28
C ASP A 216 7.02 4.92 -8.22
N CYS A 217 5.93 5.00 -7.45
CA CYS A 217 5.59 4.00 -6.44
C CYS A 217 5.06 2.70 -7.07
N ALA A 218 4.20 2.81 -8.07
CA ALA A 218 3.66 1.65 -8.80
C ALA A 218 4.78 0.86 -9.50
N GLU A 219 5.75 1.52 -10.13
CA GLU A 219 6.92 0.87 -10.73
C GLU A 219 7.76 0.12 -9.67
N ALA A 220 7.89 0.66 -8.48
CA ALA A 220 8.57 -0.04 -7.38
C ALA A 220 7.81 -1.31 -6.95
N VAL A 221 6.48 -1.25 -6.88
CA VAL A 221 5.65 -2.45 -6.64
C VAL A 221 5.89 -3.48 -7.75
N LEU A 222 5.85 -3.07 -9.01
CA LEU A 222 6.09 -3.97 -10.14
C LEU A 222 7.50 -4.58 -10.13
N ALA A 223 8.52 -3.81 -9.76
CA ALA A 223 9.88 -4.34 -9.63
C ALA A 223 9.96 -5.47 -8.59
N LEU A 224 9.26 -5.34 -7.45
CA LEU A 224 9.15 -6.39 -6.43
C LEU A 224 8.31 -7.57 -6.90
N VAL A 225 7.23 -7.33 -7.67
CA VAL A 225 6.39 -8.41 -8.24
C VAL A 225 7.19 -9.24 -9.24
N ARG A 226 7.94 -8.61 -10.11
CA ARG A 226 8.77 -9.26 -11.15
C ARG A 226 9.93 -10.06 -10.58
N ASN A 227 10.57 -9.57 -9.52
CA ASN A 227 11.73 -10.24 -8.95
C ASN A 227 11.30 -11.28 -7.91
N ARG A 228 11.17 -12.54 -8.35
CA ARG A 228 10.72 -13.66 -7.52
C ARG A 228 11.73 -14.10 -6.44
N TYR A 229 12.93 -13.53 -6.43
CA TYR A 229 13.98 -13.88 -5.44
C TYR A 229 14.15 -12.79 -4.36
N VAL A 230 13.22 -11.82 -4.29
CA VAL A 230 13.22 -10.76 -3.27
C VAL A 230 12.08 -11.00 -2.27
N THR A 231 12.44 -11.08 -0.98
CA THR A 231 11.51 -11.12 0.15
C THR A 231 12.15 -10.49 1.38
N GLY A 232 11.36 -9.82 2.22
CA GLY A 232 11.84 -9.12 3.42
C GLY A 232 12.38 -7.71 3.15
N GLU A 233 12.33 -7.24 1.90
CA GLU A 233 12.87 -5.94 1.52
C GLU A 233 11.91 -4.80 1.87
N VAL A 234 12.48 -3.68 2.29
CA VAL A 234 11.80 -2.37 2.43
C VAL A 234 12.43 -1.42 1.40
N PHE A 235 11.82 -1.38 0.23
CA PHE A 235 12.34 -0.65 -0.92
C PHE A 235 11.99 0.85 -0.82
N VAL A 236 12.98 1.67 -0.52
CA VAL A 236 12.82 3.13 -0.41
C VAL A 236 12.71 3.77 -1.79
N VAL A 237 11.68 4.62 -1.97
CA VAL A 237 11.38 5.35 -3.21
C VAL A 237 11.15 6.82 -2.87
N ASP A 238 12.23 7.59 -2.76
CA ASP A 238 12.18 8.93 -2.17
C ASP A 238 13.03 9.99 -2.90
N GLY A 239 13.55 9.67 -4.08
CA GLY A 239 14.42 10.57 -4.85
C GLY A 239 15.74 10.87 -4.16
N GLY A 240 16.19 10.02 -3.23
CA GLY A 240 17.42 10.17 -2.46
C GLY A 240 17.27 11.00 -1.18
N LEU A 241 16.05 11.37 -0.80
CA LEU A 241 15.80 12.25 0.36
C LEU A 241 16.37 11.68 1.67
N THR A 242 16.24 10.36 1.90
CA THR A 242 16.77 9.69 3.10
C THR A 242 18.28 9.51 3.11
N GLN A 243 18.98 9.81 2.02
CA GLN A 243 20.44 9.80 1.93
C GLN A 243 21.08 11.12 2.39
N LEU A 244 20.26 12.15 2.59
CA LEU A 244 20.70 13.42 3.17
C LEU A 244 20.85 13.24 4.67
N SER A 245 22.04 13.39 5.19
CA SER A 245 22.41 13.29 6.61
C SER A 245 21.92 14.48 7.42
#